data_cd8d5abf800d7efa1aab4aa6579fceb5
#
_entry.id   cd8d5abf800d7efa1aab4aa6579fceb5
#
_cell.length_a   1.000
_cell.length_b   1.000
_cell.length_c   1.000
_cell.angle_alpha   90.00
_cell.angle_beta   90.00
_cell.angle_gamma   90.00
#
_symmetry.space_group_name_H-M   'P 1'
#
loop_
_entity.id
_entity.type
_entity.pdbx_description
1 polymer ?
#
loop_
_entity_poly.entity_id
_entity_poly.type
_entity_poly.pdbx_seq_one_letter_code
_entity_poly.pdbx_strand_id
1 'polypeptide(L)'
;MLRNMVQTARKYKKVILVSTMIIGIIVLSFIAILLRFTVVTDYAAHHLFKDPERSIPVGNVIVSPADGTILYVKKIENGVIPEVVKKNVSIPITDHLKTTPLRPFENGYLIGIYMSTYGVHITRIPISGTIEKQIIFNGPHMNMTDAEIRIILTQMIPGMVTLRKIFGLMPYDIEDVADYILKSARETTVIADTRGKYVYVVRIADYYVGKLLTWIKEGSKVQTGLKYGYITWGSQVDIFFETSPGIDIRVTEGDVVYGGETILATY
;
A
#
# COMPACT_ATOMS: atom_id res chain seq x y z
N MET A 1 52.72 -34.04 36.29
CA MET A 1 53.04 -33.08 35.26
C MET A 1 52.35 -33.43 33.92
N LEU A 2 52.54 -34.62 33.36
CA LEU A 2 51.97 -35.00 32.05
C LEU A 2 50.43 -34.90 31.96
N ARG A 3 49.71 -35.31 33.03
CA ARG A 3 48.23 -35.28 33.09
C ARG A 3 47.65 -33.87 33.00
N ASN A 4 48.33 -32.90 33.60
CA ASN A 4 47.92 -31.49 33.54
C ASN A 4 48.16 -30.88 32.14
N MET A 5 49.29 -31.25 31.49
CA MET A 5 49.55 -30.81 30.11
C MET A 5 48.54 -31.35 29.13
N VAL A 6 48.11 -32.58 29.23
CA VAL A 6 47.08 -33.20 28.38
C VAL A 6 45.71 -32.55 28.60
N GLN A 7 45.33 -32.23 29.84
CA GLN A 7 44.08 -31.51 30.12
C GLN A 7 44.10 -30.09 29.56
N THR A 8 45.20 -29.37 29.71
CA THR A 8 45.40 -28.03 29.17
C THR A 8 45.29 -28.04 27.64
N ALA A 9 45.98 -28.98 26.96
CA ALA A 9 45.90 -29.13 25.52
C ALA A 9 44.48 -29.45 25.02
N ARG A 10 43.73 -30.29 25.74
CA ARG A 10 42.31 -30.58 25.40
C ARG A 10 41.43 -29.36 25.59
N LYS A 11 41.65 -28.54 26.61
CA LYS A 11 40.92 -27.28 26.85
C LYS A 11 41.16 -26.30 25.72
N TYR A 12 42.41 -26.10 25.29
CA TYR A 12 42.73 -25.21 24.17
C TYR A 12 42.12 -25.70 22.84
N LYS A 13 42.16 -27.01 22.54
CA LYS A 13 41.50 -27.56 21.37
C LYS A 13 40.00 -27.31 21.38
N LYS A 14 39.31 -27.47 22.51
CA LYS A 14 37.87 -27.16 22.63
C LYS A 14 37.60 -25.65 22.41
N VAL A 15 38.39 -24.79 23.02
CA VAL A 15 38.24 -23.32 22.84
C VAL A 15 38.44 -22.93 21.36
N ILE A 16 39.51 -23.44 20.74
CA ILE A 16 39.77 -23.15 19.30
C ILE A 16 38.58 -23.64 18.45
N LEU A 17 38.10 -24.88 18.66
CA LEU A 17 36.99 -25.44 17.91
C LEU A 17 35.73 -24.59 18.06
N VAL A 18 35.36 -24.19 19.28
CA VAL A 18 34.20 -23.37 19.56
C VAL A 18 34.34 -21.98 18.92
N SER A 19 35.51 -21.36 19.03
CA SER A 19 35.78 -20.08 18.41
C SER A 19 35.67 -20.13 16.89
N THR A 20 36.21 -21.16 16.26
CA THR A 20 36.10 -21.37 14.81
C THR A 20 34.65 -21.58 14.36
N MET A 21 33.85 -22.32 15.14
CA MET A 21 32.42 -22.50 14.86
C MET A 21 31.65 -21.15 14.95
N ILE A 22 31.92 -20.37 16.00
CA ILE A 22 31.28 -19.05 16.19
C ILE A 22 31.63 -18.13 15.03
N ILE A 23 32.92 -18.03 14.65
CA ILE A 23 33.36 -17.23 13.51
C ILE A 23 32.67 -17.72 12.22
N GLY A 24 32.60 -19.03 12.00
CA GLY A 24 31.90 -19.61 10.86
C GLY A 24 30.40 -19.22 10.81
N ILE A 25 29.69 -19.27 11.94
CA ILE A 25 28.30 -18.85 12.03
C ILE A 25 28.16 -17.34 11.73
N ILE A 26 29.03 -16.51 12.27
CA ILE A 26 29.02 -15.05 12.02
C ILE A 26 29.23 -14.76 10.51
N VAL A 27 30.22 -15.40 9.91
CA VAL A 27 30.51 -15.24 8.48
C VAL A 27 29.35 -15.71 7.60
N LEU A 28 28.78 -16.88 7.90
CA LEU A 28 27.62 -17.38 7.17
C LEU A 28 26.37 -16.49 7.32
N SER A 29 26.14 -15.98 8.54
CA SER A 29 25.05 -15.02 8.79
C SER A 29 25.27 -13.72 8.02
N PHE A 30 26.48 -13.21 7.99
CA PHE A 30 26.82 -12.00 7.23
C PHE A 30 26.65 -12.22 5.71
N ILE A 31 27.10 -13.35 5.20
CA ILE A 31 26.89 -13.72 3.78
C ILE A 31 25.39 -13.84 3.47
N ALA A 32 24.62 -14.49 4.35
CA ALA A 32 23.17 -14.63 4.17
C ALA A 32 22.45 -13.26 4.18
N ILE A 33 22.88 -12.34 5.05
CA ILE A 33 22.36 -10.96 5.09
C ILE A 33 22.72 -10.20 3.80
N LEU A 34 23.97 -10.30 3.33
CA LEU A 34 24.40 -9.67 2.08
C LEU A 34 23.63 -10.22 0.87
N LEU A 35 23.48 -11.56 0.78
CA LEU A 35 22.71 -12.19 -0.29
C LEU A 35 21.25 -11.78 -0.24
N ARG A 36 20.66 -11.73 0.95
CA ARG A 36 19.29 -11.27 1.12
C ARG A 36 19.13 -9.80 0.70
N PHE A 37 20.09 -8.95 1.06
CA PHE A 37 20.06 -7.53 0.70
C PHE A 37 20.19 -7.34 -0.81
N THR A 38 21.14 -7.99 -1.48
CA THR A 38 21.33 -7.89 -2.94
C THR A 38 20.14 -8.46 -3.70
N VAL A 39 19.64 -9.64 -3.33
CA VAL A 39 18.48 -10.26 -3.96
C VAL A 39 17.21 -9.41 -3.75
N VAL A 40 17.00 -8.87 -2.55
CA VAL A 40 15.83 -8.02 -2.28
C VAL A 40 15.94 -6.69 -3.02
N THR A 41 17.12 -6.05 -3.08
CA THR A 41 17.29 -4.78 -3.80
C THR A 41 17.18 -4.96 -5.32
N ASP A 42 17.76 -5.99 -5.89
CA ASP A 42 17.64 -6.29 -7.33
C ASP A 42 16.19 -6.67 -7.70
N TYR A 43 15.56 -7.51 -6.90
CA TYR A 43 14.19 -7.90 -7.11
C TYR A 43 13.23 -6.72 -6.97
N ALA A 44 13.38 -5.92 -5.92
CA ALA A 44 12.57 -4.73 -5.70
C ALA A 44 12.76 -3.71 -6.82
N ALA A 45 14.01 -3.40 -7.22
CA ALA A 45 14.29 -2.50 -8.33
C ALA A 45 13.65 -2.99 -9.64
N HIS A 46 13.73 -4.28 -9.92
CA HIS A 46 13.15 -4.87 -11.12
C HIS A 46 11.61 -4.84 -11.12
N HIS A 47 10.98 -5.07 -9.97
CA HIS A 47 9.53 -5.06 -9.86
C HIS A 47 8.95 -3.65 -9.72
N LEU A 48 9.59 -2.77 -8.97
CA LEU A 48 9.12 -1.40 -8.74
C LEU A 48 9.04 -0.60 -10.04
N PHE A 49 10.00 -0.77 -10.95
CA PHE A 49 10.01 -0.09 -12.25
C PHE A 49 9.28 -0.86 -13.36
N LYS A 50 8.72 -2.02 -13.02
CA LYS A 50 7.94 -2.80 -13.98
C LYS A 50 6.66 -2.03 -14.32
N ASP A 51 6.44 -1.85 -15.60
CA ASP A 51 5.26 -1.19 -16.13
C ASP A 51 4.60 -2.10 -17.18
N PRO A 52 3.82 -3.07 -16.76
CA PRO A 52 3.16 -3.98 -17.68
C PRO A 52 2.14 -3.23 -18.54
N GLU A 53 1.94 -3.70 -19.77
CA GLU A 53 0.84 -3.25 -20.61
C GLU A 53 -0.49 -3.52 -19.91
N ARG A 54 -1.45 -2.61 -20.09
CA ARG A 54 -2.75 -2.64 -19.43
C ARG A 54 -3.89 -2.56 -20.44
N SER A 55 -4.87 -3.43 -20.26
CA SER A 55 -6.13 -3.36 -20.98
C SER A 55 -7.08 -2.39 -20.27
N ILE A 56 -7.08 -1.13 -20.70
CA ILE A 56 -7.90 -0.10 -20.06
C ILE A 56 -9.38 -0.28 -20.43
N PRO A 57 -10.28 -0.49 -19.45
CA PRO A 57 -11.71 -0.62 -19.73
C PRO A 57 -12.30 0.67 -20.31
N VAL A 58 -13.24 0.50 -21.23
CA VAL A 58 -13.98 1.62 -21.84
C VAL A 58 -15.38 1.66 -21.24
N GLY A 59 -15.91 2.86 -21.01
CA GLY A 59 -17.27 3.09 -20.50
C GLY A 59 -17.30 3.92 -19.23
N ASN A 60 -18.45 3.90 -18.57
CA ASN A 60 -18.68 4.63 -17.33
C ASN A 60 -18.12 3.82 -16.14
N VAL A 61 -16.82 3.82 -16.00
CA VAL A 61 -16.13 3.01 -14.99
C VAL A 61 -15.13 3.85 -14.19
N ILE A 62 -14.92 3.49 -12.95
CA ILE A 62 -13.80 3.92 -12.12
C ILE A 62 -12.88 2.72 -12.01
N VAL A 63 -11.64 2.87 -12.49
CA VAL A 63 -10.64 1.80 -12.42
C VAL A 63 -9.71 1.98 -11.22
N SER A 64 -9.02 0.92 -10.83
CA SER A 64 -8.03 0.99 -9.77
C SER A 64 -6.90 1.96 -10.13
N PRO A 65 -6.55 2.90 -9.24
CA PRO A 65 -5.41 3.79 -9.45
C PRO A 65 -4.05 3.11 -9.24
N ALA A 66 -4.01 1.91 -8.66
CA ALA A 66 -2.78 1.21 -8.32
C ALA A 66 -2.95 -0.31 -8.41
N ASP A 67 -1.83 -1.02 -8.51
CA ASP A 67 -1.77 -2.46 -8.27
C ASP A 67 -1.76 -2.71 -6.76
N GLY A 68 -2.52 -3.70 -6.31
CA GLY A 68 -2.51 -4.02 -4.88
C GLY A 68 -3.63 -4.93 -4.45
N THR A 69 -3.89 -4.90 -3.15
CA THR A 69 -4.99 -5.64 -2.52
C THR A 69 -5.96 -4.66 -1.86
N ILE A 70 -7.24 -4.85 -2.04
CA ILE A 70 -8.26 -4.03 -1.39
C ILE A 70 -8.20 -4.25 0.12
N LEU A 71 -7.90 -3.19 0.86
CA LEU A 71 -7.88 -3.20 2.32
C LEU A 71 -9.27 -3.05 2.91
N TYR A 72 -10.04 -2.15 2.33
CA TYR A 72 -11.39 -1.84 2.76
C TYR A 72 -12.20 -1.18 1.65
N VAL A 73 -13.50 -1.39 1.73
CA VAL A 73 -14.53 -0.67 0.96
C VAL A 73 -15.49 -0.07 1.97
N LYS A 74 -15.51 1.25 2.12
CA LYS A 74 -16.33 1.96 3.10
C LYS A 74 -17.33 2.88 2.40
N LYS A 75 -18.57 2.83 2.82
CA LYS A 75 -19.59 3.80 2.42
C LYS A 75 -19.46 5.04 3.29
N ILE A 76 -19.37 6.20 2.68
CA ILE A 76 -19.33 7.49 3.35
C ILE A 76 -20.75 8.02 3.43
N GLU A 77 -21.16 8.49 4.59
CA GLU A 77 -22.45 9.10 4.83
C GLU A 77 -22.27 10.40 5.62
N ASN A 78 -22.94 11.47 5.19
CA ASN A 78 -22.83 12.81 5.82
C ASN A 78 -21.39 13.34 5.93
N GLY A 79 -20.55 13.05 4.95
CA GLY A 79 -19.14 13.48 4.93
C GLY A 79 -18.25 12.80 5.97
N VAL A 80 -18.74 11.72 6.58
CA VAL A 80 -18.03 10.97 7.62
C VAL A 80 -17.66 9.60 7.12
N ILE A 81 -16.39 9.23 7.31
CA ILE A 81 -15.90 7.88 7.04
C ILE A 81 -16.26 7.02 8.26
N PRO A 82 -17.14 6.00 8.10
CA PRO A 82 -17.45 5.12 9.21
C PRO A 82 -16.23 4.29 9.55
N GLU A 83 -15.89 4.28 10.81
CA GLU A 83 -14.88 3.44 11.45
C GLU A 83 -13.76 2.87 10.54
N VAL A 84 -12.72 3.66 10.33
CA VAL A 84 -11.46 3.17 9.77
C VAL A 84 -10.48 2.84 10.89
N VAL A 85 -10.81 3.24 12.13
CA VAL A 85 -9.94 3.16 13.30
C VAL A 85 -10.70 2.87 14.58
N LYS A 86 -10.01 2.21 15.50
CA LYS A 86 -10.39 1.85 16.88
C LYS A 86 -11.48 2.70 17.52
N LYS A 87 -12.47 2.02 18.12
CA LYS A 87 -13.34 2.54 19.18
C LYS A 87 -14.31 3.65 18.78
N ASN A 88 -15.18 3.43 17.78
CA ASN A 88 -16.27 4.35 17.43
C ASN A 88 -15.83 5.79 17.10
N VAL A 89 -14.64 5.99 16.57
CA VAL A 89 -14.17 7.29 16.11
C VAL A 89 -14.39 7.39 14.61
N SER A 90 -15.39 8.16 14.22
CA SER A 90 -15.58 8.57 12.83
C SER A 90 -14.52 9.61 12.43
N ILE A 91 -13.95 9.48 11.25
CA ILE A 91 -12.92 10.38 10.73
C ILE A 91 -13.57 11.31 9.72
N PRO A 92 -13.48 12.64 9.92
CA PRO A 92 -13.86 13.58 8.87
C PRO A 92 -13.06 13.33 7.59
N ILE A 93 -13.73 13.36 6.45
CA ILE A 93 -13.06 13.18 5.14
C ILE A 93 -11.92 14.19 4.94
N THR A 94 -12.06 15.39 5.49
CA THR A 94 -11.04 16.45 5.46
C THR A 94 -9.73 16.02 6.10
N ASP A 95 -9.79 15.28 7.19
CA ASP A 95 -8.60 14.79 7.91
C ASP A 95 -7.87 13.73 7.10
N HIS A 96 -8.61 12.92 6.36
CA HIS A 96 -8.02 11.92 5.48
C HIS A 96 -7.42 12.56 4.23
N LEU A 97 -8.15 13.46 3.57
CA LEU A 97 -7.71 14.16 2.37
C LEU A 97 -6.61 15.19 2.64
N LYS A 98 -6.45 15.64 3.90
CA LYS A 98 -5.61 16.80 4.28
C LYS A 98 -5.96 18.09 3.54
N THR A 99 -7.20 18.17 3.12
CA THR A 99 -7.78 19.35 2.47
C THR A 99 -9.29 19.33 2.60
N THR A 100 -9.89 20.50 2.50
CA THR A 100 -11.35 20.60 2.35
C THR A 100 -11.73 20.14 0.94
N PRO A 101 -12.71 19.23 0.79
CA PRO A 101 -13.27 18.88 -0.51
C PRO A 101 -13.68 20.13 -1.29
N LEU A 102 -13.52 20.12 -2.62
CA LEU A 102 -13.89 21.26 -3.47
C LEU A 102 -15.41 21.55 -3.49
N ARG A 103 -16.19 20.54 -3.13
CA ARG A 103 -17.64 20.66 -2.86
C ARG A 103 -17.97 19.83 -1.62
N PRO A 104 -19.12 20.10 -0.96
CA PRO A 104 -19.58 19.21 0.11
C PRO A 104 -19.63 17.76 -0.36
N PHE A 105 -18.90 16.91 0.32
CA PHE A 105 -18.85 15.46 0.04
C PHE A 105 -19.75 14.77 1.08
N GLU A 106 -21.01 14.60 0.75
CA GLU A 106 -21.98 14.03 1.68
C GLU A 106 -22.00 12.51 1.68
N ASN A 107 -22.17 11.93 0.49
CA ASN A 107 -22.29 10.49 0.35
C ASN A 107 -21.38 9.97 -0.76
N GLY A 108 -20.74 8.85 -0.51
CA GLY A 108 -19.81 8.26 -1.47
C GLY A 108 -19.20 6.97 -0.97
N TYR A 109 -18.07 6.63 -1.56
CA TYR A 109 -17.28 5.48 -1.20
C TYR A 109 -15.82 5.83 -1.02
N LEU A 110 -15.19 5.15 -0.08
CA LEU A 110 -13.76 5.09 0.11
C LEU A 110 -13.30 3.66 -0.13
N ILE A 111 -12.34 3.49 -1.02
CA ILE A 111 -11.68 2.20 -1.27
C ILE A 111 -10.20 2.37 -1.00
N GLY A 112 -9.65 1.58 -0.09
CA GLY A 112 -8.23 1.55 0.23
C GLY A 112 -7.53 0.39 -0.47
N ILE A 113 -6.37 0.67 -1.08
CA ILE A 113 -5.57 -0.28 -1.84
C ILE A 113 -4.16 -0.31 -1.26
N TYR A 114 -3.80 -1.44 -0.68
CA TYR A 114 -2.43 -1.69 -0.23
C TYR A 114 -1.55 -2.07 -1.42
N MET A 115 -0.45 -1.36 -1.59
CA MET A 115 0.55 -1.66 -2.61
C MET A 115 1.69 -2.46 -1.97
N SER A 116 1.83 -3.72 -2.39
CA SER A 116 2.93 -4.57 -1.93
C SER A 116 4.28 -3.99 -2.33
N THR A 117 5.27 -4.08 -1.43
CA THR A 117 6.66 -3.67 -1.68
C THR A 117 7.28 -4.31 -2.93
N TYR A 118 6.73 -5.42 -3.39
CA TYR A 118 7.20 -6.16 -4.57
C TYR A 118 6.32 -5.97 -5.81
N GLY A 119 5.30 -5.12 -5.71
CA GLY A 119 4.34 -4.85 -6.79
C GLY A 119 4.76 -3.73 -7.74
N VAL A 120 3.90 -3.45 -8.71
CA VAL A 120 4.02 -2.27 -9.57
C VAL A 120 3.65 -1.03 -8.78
N HIS A 121 4.52 -0.01 -8.78
CA HIS A 121 4.34 1.22 -8.00
C HIS A 121 3.97 2.44 -8.86
N ILE A 122 3.73 2.23 -10.14
CA ILE A 122 3.18 3.25 -11.03
C ILE A 122 1.71 3.42 -10.73
N THR A 123 1.31 4.65 -10.43
CA THR A 123 -0.09 5.01 -10.21
C THR A 123 -0.72 5.55 -11.49
N ARG A 124 -2.00 5.23 -11.69
CA ARG A 124 -2.76 5.53 -12.90
C ARG A 124 -4.02 6.31 -12.58
N ILE A 125 -4.44 7.13 -13.54
CA ILE A 125 -5.69 7.91 -13.45
C ILE A 125 -6.88 6.96 -13.43
N PRO A 126 -7.75 7.01 -12.40
CA PRO A 126 -8.89 6.10 -12.30
C PRO A 126 -10.06 6.47 -13.19
N ILE A 127 -10.17 7.72 -13.62
CA ILE A 127 -11.28 8.23 -14.41
C ILE A 127 -10.83 9.38 -15.29
N SER A 128 -11.35 9.48 -16.51
CA SER A 128 -11.08 10.60 -17.42
C SER A 128 -11.67 11.90 -16.90
N GLY A 129 -10.93 13.00 -17.05
CA GLY A 129 -11.36 14.30 -16.56
C GLY A 129 -10.26 15.35 -16.59
N THR A 130 -10.33 16.29 -15.65
CA THR A 130 -9.34 17.36 -15.47
C THR A 130 -8.77 17.29 -14.05
N ILE A 131 -7.48 17.46 -13.89
CA ILE A 131 -6.83 17.60 -12.57
C ILE A 131 -7.15 18.99 -12.03
N GLU A 132 -8.02 19.05 -11.04
CA GLU A 132 -8.44 20.32 -10.45
C GLU A 132 -7.49 20.80 -9.37
N LYS A 133 -6.92 19.87 -8.60
CA LYS A 133 -6.06 20.21 -7.47
C LYS A 133 -5.10 19.08 -7.13
N GLN A 134 -3.90 19.46 -6.67
CA GLN A 134 -2.91 18.55 -6.09
C GLN A 134 -2.41 19.13 -4.77
N ILE A 135 -2.55 18.37 -3.70
CA ILE A 135 -2.20 18.79 -2.36
C ILE A 135 -1.15 17.84 -1.81
N ILE A 136 -0.03 18.36 -1.37
CA ILE A 136 1.04 17.61 -0.71
C ILE A 136 0.99 17.92 0.77
N PHE A 137 0.83 16.90 1.59
CA PHE A 137 0.96 16.97 3.03
C PHE A 137 2.26 16.32 3.47
N ASN A 138 3.17 17.14 3.99
CA ASN A 138 4.47 16.70 4.50
C ASN A 138 4.33 16.22 5.96
N GLY A 139 3.70 15.07 6.13
CA GLY A 139 3.62 14.38 7.43
C GLY A 139 4.84 13.50 7.70
N PRO A 140 4.93 12.90 8.88
CA PRO A 140 5.95 11.87 9.14
C PRO A 140 5.71 10.65 8.24
N HIS A 141 6.78 9.93 7.95
CA HIS A 141 6.72 8.61 7.35
C HIS A 141 6.51 7.59 8.47
N MET A 142 5.36 6.97 8.55
CA MET A 142 5.03 6.01 9.59
C MET A 142 5.15 4.57 9.06
N ASN A 143 5.55 3.66 9.94
CA ASN A 143 5.84 2.28 9.58
C ASN A 143 4.55 1.44 9.48
N MET A 144 4.35 0.79 8.34
CA MET A 144 3.31 -0.22 8.12
C MET A 144 3.81 -1.67 8.32
N THR A 145 5.04 -1.87 8.77
CA THR A 145 5.68 -3.20 8.74
C THR A 145 4.84 -4.30 9.39
N ASP A 146 4.15 -4.01 10.48
CA ASP A 146 3.31 -5.02 11.15
C ASP A 146 2.09 -5.40 10.31
N ALA A 147 1.47 -4.43 9.66
CA ALA A 147 0.40 -4.69 8.70
C ALA A 147 0.93 -5.45 7.47
N GLU A 148 2.09 -5.05 6.94
CA GLU A 148 2.75 -5.72 5.81
C GLU A 148 3.07 -7.17 6.10
N ILE A 149 3.66 -7.50 7.25
CA ILE A 149 4.00 -8.88 7.62
C ILE A 149 2.73 -9.73 7.66
N ARG A 150 1.65 -9.24 8.24
CA ARG A 150 0.37 -9.97 8.30
C ARG A 150 -0.24 -10.17 6.90
N ILE A 151 -0.17 -9.14 6.04
CA ILE A 151 -0.62 -9.21 4.65
C ILE A 151 0.19 -10.24 3.88
N ILE A 152 1.51 -10.14 3.92
CA ILE A 152 2.43 -11.05 3.22
C ILE A 152 2.21 -12.49 3.68
N LEU A 153 2.14 -12.75 4.98
CA LEU A 153 1.89 -14.10 5.51
C LEU A 153 0.53 -14.64 5.05
N THR A 154 -0.48 -13.79 4.98
CA THR A 154 -1.81 -14.19 4.52
C THR A 154 -1.81 -14.54 3.03
N GLN A 155 -1.07 -13.79 2.21
CA GLN A 155 -0.97 -14.02 0.76
C GLN A 155 -0.04 -15.18 0.40
N MET A 156 1.02 -15.41 1.18
CA MET A 156 1.99 -16.49 0.93
C MET A 156 1.44 -17.89 1.25
N ILE A 157 0.40 -17.99 2.07
CA ILE A 157 -0.19 -19.29 2.44
C ILE A 157 -1.42 -19.54 1.56
N PRO A 158 -1.36 -20.49 0.60
CA PRO A 158 -2.50 -20.81 -0.26
C PRO A 158 -3.75 -21.14 0.55
N GLY A 159 -4.87 -20.52 0.23
CA GLY A 159 -6.17 -20.76 0.89
C GLY A 159 -6.37 -19.99 2.21
N MET A 160 -5.37 -19.28 2.74
CA MET A 160 -5.50 -18.53 3.99
C MET A 160 -6.53 -17.40 3.88
N VAL A 161 -6.58 -16.70 2.75
CA VAL A 161 -7.59 -15.66 2.48
C VAL A 161 -9.00 -16.27 2.51
N THR A 162 -9.18 -17.43 1.88
CA THR A 162 -10.47 -18.14 1.85
C THR A 162 -10.86 -18.63 3.24
N LEU A 163 -9.93 -19.21 4.00
CA LEU A 163 -10.18 -19.66 5.37
C LEU A 163 -10.57 -18.51 6.29
N ARG A 164 -9.91 -17.38 6.20
CA ARG A 164 -10.24 -16.19 7.00
C ARG A 164 -11.62 -15.64 6.65
N LYS A 165 -11.98 -15.58 5.36
CA LYS A 165 -13.34 -15.19 4.93
C LYS A 165 -14.41 -16.16 5.51
N ILE A 166 -14.14 -17.49 5.50
CA ILE A 166 -15.07 -18.51 6.05
C ILE A 166 -15.24 -18.36 7.57
N PHE A 167 -14.17 -18.08 8.30
CA PHE A 167 -14.21 -17.97 9.77
C PHE A 167 -14.51 -16.54 10.26
N GLY A 168 -14.79 -15.58 9.37
CA GLY A 168 -15.07 -14.20 9.74
C GLY A 168 -13.87 -13.49 10.38
N LEU A 169 -12.66 -14.03 10.22
CA LEU A 169 -11.43 -13.42 10.71
C LEU A 169 -10.99 -12.36 9.71
N MET A 170 -11.15 -11.09 10.07
CA MET A 170 -10.63 -9.99 9.27
C MET A 170 -9.15 -10.19 9.01
N PRO A 171 -8.67 -10.01 7.76
CA PRO A 171 -7.26 -10.21 7.42
C PRO A 171 -6.33 -9.25 8.14
N TYR A 172 -6.86 -8.13 8.63
CA TYR A 172 -6.09 -7.05 9.24
C TYR A 172 -6.81 -6.50 10.47
N ASP A 173 -6.08 -6.33 11.56
CA ASP A 173 -6.48 -5.39 12.60
C ASP A 173 -6.25 -3.99 12.03
N ILE A 174 -7.33 -3.38 11.56
CA ILE A 174 -7.33 -2.02 11.01
C ILE A 174 -6.85 -1.01 12.07
N GLU A 175 -6.83 -1.40 13.31
CA GLU A 175 -6.40 -0.60 14.44
C GLU A 175 -4.96 -0.09 14.35
N ASP A 176 -4.05 -0.91 13.82
CA ASP A 176 -2.64 -0.53 13.65
C ASP A 176 -2.42 0.36 12.41
N VAL A 177 -3.32 0.25 11.43
CA VAL A 177 -3.27 1.02 10.17
C VAL A 177 -3.76 2.45 10.33
N ALA A 178 -4.52 2.73 11.38
CA ALA A 178 -5.25 3.97 11.54
C ALA A 178 -4.40 5.22 11.79
N ASP A 179 -3.43 5.12 12.68
CA ASP A 179 -2.49 6.22 12.94
C ASP A 179 -1.65 6.52 11.70
N TYR A 180 -1.28 5.49 10.95
CA TYR A 180 -0.62 5.59 9.68
C TYR A 180 -1.47 6.35 8.64
N ILE A 181 -2.74 5.95 8.46
CA ILE A 181 -3.64 6.60 7.51
C ILE A 181 -3.82 8.09 7.82
N LEU A 182 -3.84 8.49 9.09
CA LEU A 182 -4.10 9.88 9.45
C LEU A 182 -2.84 10.75 9.48
N LYS A 183 -1.70 10.20 9.82
CA LYS A 183 -0.47 10.98 10.11
C LYS A 183 0.55 10.98 8.99
N SER A 184 0.60 9.93 8.15
CA SER A 184 1.63 9.80 7.10
C SER A 184 1.58 10.89 6.04
N ALA A 185 2.76 11.20 5.52
CA ALA A 185 2.92 12.06 4.35
C ALA A 185 2.09 11.53 3.17
N ARG A 186 1.43 12.42 2.43
CA ARG A 186 0.57 12.03 1.32
C ARG A 186 0.42 13.09 0.26
N GLU A 187 -0.05 12.66 -0.89
CA GLU A 187 -0.52 13.53 -1.95
C GLU A 187 -1.97 13.20 -2.27
N THR A 188 -2.80 14.22 -2.25
CA THR A 188 -4.20 14.14 -2.69
C THR A 188 -4.33 14.80 -4.06
N THR A 189 -4.73 14.02 -5.05
CA THR A 189 -5.05 14.48 -6.41
C THR A 189 -6.56 14.51 -6.58
N VAL A 190 -7.12 15.65 -6.97
CA VAL A 190 -8.55 15.84 -7.20
C VAL A 190 -8.79 15.88 -8.70
N ILE A 191 -9.66 15.00 -9.18
CA ILE A 191 -10.01 14.85 -10.59
C ILE A 191 -11.49 15.22 -10.73
N ALA A 192 -11.81 16.24 -11.53
CA ALA A 192 -13.17 16.47 -11.99
C ALA A 192 -13.44 15.62 -13.22
N ASP A 193 -14.41 14.73 -13.15
CA ASP A 193 -14.82 13.93 -14.30
C ASP A 193 -15.61 14.79 -15.33
N THR A 194 -15.89 14.23 -16.48
CA THR A 194 -16.61 14.92 -17.56
C THR A 194 -18.06 15.31 -17.21
N ARG A 195 -18.60 14.79 -16.11
CA ARG A 195 -19.94 15.09 -15.57
C ARG A 195 -19.90 16.09 -14.43
N GLY A 196 -18.71 16.57 -14.05
CA GLY A 196 -18.50 17.48 -12.93
C GLY A 196 -18.56 16.82 -11.56
N LYS A 197 -18.41 15.51 -11.49
CA LYS A 197 -18.19 14.76 -10.23
C LYS A 197 -16.73 14.74 -9.88
N TYR A 198 -16.42 14.72 -8.58
CA TYR A 198 -15.06 14.68 -8.09
C TYR A 198 -14.65 13.29 -7.65
N VAL A 199 -13.45 12.91 -8.07
CA VAL A 199 -12.74 11.73 -7.59
C VAL A 199 -11.44 12.19 -6.95
N TYR A 200 -11.20 11.72 -5.74
CA TYR A 200 -9.99 12.04 -4.95
C TYR A 200 -9.12 10.80 -4.89
N VAL A 201 -7.87 10.92 -5.31
CA VAL A 201 -6.87 9.86 -5.18
C VAL A 201 -5.85 10.30 -4.16
N VAL A 202 -5.71 9.56 -3.07
CA VAL A 202 -4.79 9.85 -1.98
C VAL A 202 -3.69 8.81 -1.99
N ARG A 203 -2.47 9.21 -2.33
CA ARG A 203 -1.27 8.38 -2.26
C ARG A 203 -0.60 8.59 -0.92
N ILE A 204 -0.54 7.57 -0.10
CA ILE A 204 -0.05 7.62 1.28
C ILE A 204 1.31 6.95 1.33
N ALA A 205 2.29 7.68 1.86
CA ALA A 205 3.66 7.24 1.95
C ALA A 205 3.93 6.41 3.22
N ASP A 206 4.58 5.26 3.07
CA ASP A 206 5.12 4.48 4.17
C ASP A 206 6.51 4.97 4.61
N TYR A 207 7.03 4.43 5.71
CA TYR A 207 8.33 4.76 6.31
C TYR A 207 9.48 4.68 5.31
N TYR A 208 9.45 3.71 4.40
CA TYR A 208 10.46 3.50 3.37
C TYR A 208 10.24 4.31 2.09
N VAL A 209 9.18 5.10 2.00
CA VAL A 209 8.86 5.88 0.81
C VAL A 209 9.78 7.09 0.72
N GLY A 210 10.76 7.02 -0.16
CA GLY A 210 11.69 8.12 -0.40
C GLY A 210 11.05 9.31 -1.11
N LYS A 211 10.05 9.09 -1.98
CA LYS A 211 9.39 10.16 -2.76
C LYS A 211 8.05 9.71 -3.33
N LEU A 212 7.09 10.64 -3.31
CA LEU A 212 5.92 10.63 -4.16
C LEU A 212 6.25 11.47 -5.41
N LEU A 213 6.32 10.82 -6.57
CA LEU A 213 6.59 11.51 -7.83
C LEU A 213 5.30 11.65 -8.61
N THR A 214 5.04 12.86 -9.10
CA THR A 214 3.87 13.19 -9.91
C THR A 214 4.32 13.80 -11.23
N TRP A 215 3.82 13.27 -12.34
CA TRP A 215 4.22 13.65 -13.70
C TRP A 215 3.27 14.61 -14.37
N ILE A 216 2.04 14.73 -13.84
CA ILE A 216 0.99 15.61 -14.37
C ILE A 216 0.71 16.75 -13.40
N LYS A 217 0.19 17.86 -13.91
CA LYS A 217 -0.02 19.10 -13.17
C LYS A 217 -1.51 19.43 -13.09
N GLU A 218 -1.85 20.31 -12.15
CA GLU A 218 -3.16 20.95 -12.11
C GLU A 218 -3.52 21.58 -13.47
N GLY A 219 -4.79 21.51 -13.85
CA GLY A 219 -5.31 21.92 -15.14
C GLY A 219 -5.12 20.92 -16.29
N SER A 220 -4.36 19.82 -16.07
CA SER A 220 -4.15 18.81 -17.11
C SER A 220 -5.44 18.03 -17.39
N LYS A 221 -5.78 17.85 -18.67
CA LYS A 221 -6.79 16.89 -19.11
C LYS A 221 -6.17 15.49 -19.11
N VAL A 222 -6.87 14.55 -18.53
CA VAL A 222 -6.37 13.18 -18.31
C VAL A 222 -7.38 12.14 -18.78
N GLN A 223 -6.88 10.97 -19.15
CA GLN A 223 -7.68 9.82 -19.54
C GLN A 223 -7.53 8.69 -18.52
N THR A 224 -8.57 7.89 -18.36
CA THR A 224 -8.54 6.66 -17.57
C THR A 224 -7.36 5.79 -17.97
N GLY A 225 -6.64 5.27 -16.97
CA GLY A 225 -5.45 4.42 -17.17
C GLY A 225 -4.14 5.16 -17.45
N LEU A 226 -4.16 6.50 -17.69
CA LEU A 226 -2.96 7.29 -17.88
C LEU A 226 -2.07 7.20 -16.65
N LYS A 227 -0.78 6.95 -16.87
CA LYS A 227 0.22 6.98 -15.80
C LYS A 227 0.39 8.41 -15.29
N TYR A 228 0.26 8.62 -13.99
CA TYR A 228 0.37 9.96 -13.47
C TYR A 228 1.41 10.15 -12.36
N GLY A 229 1.92 9.05 -11.82
CA GLY A 229 2.92 9.15 -10.79
C GLY A 229 3.50 7.81 -10.39
N TYR A 230 4.39 7.88 -9.44
CA TYR A 230 5.14 6.76 -8.91
C TYR A 230 5.33 6.92 -7.40
N ILE A 231 5.18 5.83 -6.65
CA ILE A 231 5.45 5.79 -5.21
C ILE A 231 6.64 4.86 -5.00
N THR A 232 7.69 5.35 -4.32
CA THR A 232 8.83 4.49 -4.01
C THR A 232 8.53 3.66 -2.76
N TRP A 233 8.55 2.34 -2.87
CA TRP A 233 8.42 1.34 -1.80
C TRP A 233 7.23 1.49 -0.85
N GLY A 234 6.48 0.39 -0.67
CA GLY A 234 5.43 0.17 0.32
C GLY A 234 4.49 1.36 0.51
N SER A 235 3.25 1.24 0.14
CA SER A 235 2.36 2.38 0.16
C SER A 235 0.91 1.94 0.09
N GLN A 236 0.06 2.90 0.35
CA GLN A 236 -1.37 2.76 0.20
C GLN A 236 -1.88 3.82 -0.77
N VAL A 237 -2.84 3.45 -1.57
CA VAL A 237 -3.60 4.39 -2.39
C VAL A 237 -5.07 4.27 -2.03
N ASP A 238 -5.62 5.38 -1.59
CA ASP A 238 -7.05 5.49 -1.30
C ASP A 238 -7.75 6.26 -2.40
N ILE A 239 -8.93 5.81 -2.77
CA ILE A 239 -9.77 6.49 -3.74
C ILE A 239 -11.12 6.82 -3.11
N PHE A 240 -11.52 8.09 -3.24
CA PHE A 240 -12.82 8.58 -2.81
C PHE A 240 -13.61 9.04 -4.04
N PHE A 241 -14.87 8.73 -4.09
CA PHE A 241 -15.78 9.22 -5.12
C PHE A 241 -17.21 9.34 -4.59
N GLU A 242 -17.91 10.34 -5.10
CA GLU A 242 -19.29 10.58 -4.73
C GLU A 242 -20.21 9.46 -5.26
N THR A 243 -21.23 9.14 -4.47
CA THR A 243 -22.29 8.24 -4.95
C THR A 243 -23.08 8.91 -6.07
N SER A 244 -23.57 8.11 -6.99
CA SER A 244 -24.48 8.53 -8.06
C SER A 244 -25.57 7.46 -8.26
N PRO A 245 -26.73 7.80 -8.82
CA PRO A 245 -27.72 6.81 -9.17
C PRO A 245 -27.13 5.73 -10.09
N GLY A 246 -27.31 4.47 -9.74
CA GLY A 246 -26.81 3.33 -10.50
C GLY A 246 -25.35 2.96 -10.26
N ILE A 247 -24.68 3.61 -9.30
CA ILE A 247 -23.31 3.19 -8.94
C ILE A 247 -23.32 1.77 -8.36
N ASP A 248 -22.43 0.93 -8.86
CA ASP A 248 -22.27 -0.45 -8.43
C ASP A 248 -20.79 -0.75 -8.17
N ILE A 249 -20.49 -1.13 -6.93
CA ILE A 249 -19.12 -1.47 -6.50
C ILE A 249 -18.80 -2.90 -6.92
N ARG A 250 -17.68 -3.07 -7.61
CA ARG A 250 -17.24 -4.32 -8.24
C ARG A 250 -16.16 -5.07 -7.48
N VAL A 251 -15.71 -4.54 -6.37
CA VAL A 251 -14.63 -5.11 -5.56
C VAL A 251 -15.04 -5.24 -4.11
N THR A 252 -14.40 -6.18 -3.44
CA THR A 252 -14.55 -6.43 -2.02
C THR A 252 -13.19 -6.49 -1.34
N GLU A 253 -13.18 -6.37 -0.04
CA GLU A 253 -11.98 -6.51 0.79
C GLU A 253 -11.26 -7.85 0.51
N GLY A 254 -9.94 -7.77 0.33
CA GLY A 254 -9.06 -8.89 0.00
C GLY A 254 -8.93 -9.19 -1.50
N ASP A 255 -9.67 -8.50 -2.38
CA ASP A 255 -9.51 -8.66 -3.83
C ASP A 255 -8.17 -8.08 -4.30
N VAL A 256 -7.53 -8.77 -5.24
CA VAL A 256 -6.32 -8.28 -5.92
C VAL A 256 -6.74 -7.42 -7.11
N VAL A 257 -6.17 -6.23 -7.20
CA VAL A 257 -6.50 -5.25 -8.24
C VAL A 257 -5.26 -4.79 -9.00
N TYR A 258 -5.48 -4.40 -10.27
CA TYR A 258 -4.44 -3.93 -11.18
C TYR A 258 -4.75 -2.51 -11.65
N GLY A 259 -3.78 -1.61 -11.48
CA GLY A 259 -3.92 -0.20 -11.81
C GLY A 259 -4.24 0.04 -13.27
N GLY A 260 -5.31 0.78 -13.53
CA GLY A 260 -5.82 1.08 -14.87
C GLY A 260 -6.68 -0.03 -15.48
N GLU A 261 -6.73 -1.22 -14.91
CA GLU A 261 -7.38 -2.40 -15.49
C GLU A 261 -8.62 -2.86 -14.69
N THR A 262 -8.44 -3.04 -13.38
CA THR A 262 -9.52 -3.54 -12.53
C THR A 262 -10.58 -2.47 -12.33
N ILE A 263 -11.82 -2.79 -12.65
CA ILE A 263 -12.97 -1.91 -12.42
C ILE A 263 -13.32 -1.95 -10.93
N LEU A 264 -13.24 -0.81 -10.25
CA LEU A 264 -13.67 -0.66 -8.85
C LEU A 264 -15.16 -0.36 -8.75
N ALA A 265 -15.68 0.43 -9.68
CA ALA A 265 -17.10 0.79 -9.72
C ALA A 265 -17.56 1.04 -11.16
N THR A 266 -18.86 0.81 -11.40
CA THR A 266 -19.58 1.19 -12.62
C THR A 266 -20.69 2.17 -12.28
N TYR A 267 -21.11 3.05 -13.23
CA TYR A 267 -22.14 4.07 -13.01
C TYR A 267 -22.82 4.53 -14.29
#